data_f75eb587e40196e7a553039919bdfcd4
#
_entry.id   f75eb587e40196e7a553039919bdfcd4
#
_cell.length_a   1.000
_cell.length_b   1.000
_cell.length_c   1.000
_cell.angle_alpha   90.00
_cell.angle_beta   90.00
_cell.angle_gamma   90.00
#
_symmetry.space_group_name_H-M   'P 1'
#
loop_
_entity.id
_entity.type
_entity.pdbx_description
1 polymer ?
#
loop_
_entity_poly.entity_id
_entity_poly.type
_entity_poly.pdbx_seq_one_letter_code
_entity_poly.pdbx_strand_id
1 'polypeptide(L)'
;IEYDSRSMGRGEHFLFYLYWYINKCNSGTIVIIEEPETYISICSQIHFANYLGKQIAEKGIQAIVTTHSPYLLEHVKNSNIRIVSRMGNMAMITKPDDDMMAEDILGITQSYTGTLFVEDRVAYDFLSIILEDKAPYILKKYTIDVAEGGEKAITYRLEFPSSDKIK
;
A
#
# COMPACT_ATOMS: atom_id res chain seq x y z
N ILE A 1 -18.67 25.00 -22.02
CA ILE A 1 -18.69 25.09 -20.54
C ILE A 1 -17.34 25.68 -20.17
N GLU A 2 -17.32 26.91 -19.67
CA GLU A 2 -16.13 27.53 -19.09
C GLU A 2 -15.88 26.87 -17.73
N TYR A 3 -14.75 26.16 -17.60
CA TYR A 3 -14.28 25.56 -16.39
C TYR A 3 -13.28 26.51 -15.73
N ASP A 4 -13.66 27.14 -14.63
CA ASP A 4 -12.82 28.08 -13.91
C ASP A 4 -12.51 27.58 -12.48
N SER A 5 -11.65 28.31 -11.77
CA SER A 5 -11.24 27.94 -10.42
C SER A 5 -12.42 27.87 -9.42
N ARG A 6 -13.54 28.49 -9.69
CA ARG A 6 -14.73 28.45 -8.82
C ARG A 6 -15.57 27.21 -9.00
N SER A 7 -15.42 26.54 -10.15
CA SER A 7 -16.07 25.26 -10.46
C SER A 7 -15.25 24.04 -10.10
N MET A 8 -13.98 24.24 -9.72
CA MET A 8 -13.07 23.15 -9.30
C MET A 8 -13.44 22.59 -7.92
N GLY A 9 -13.40 21.26 -7.78
CA GLY A 9 -13.43 20.58 -6.49
C GLY A 9 -12.15 20.83 -5.68
N ARG A 10 -12.19 20.59 -4.37
CA ARG A 10 -11.02 20.81 -3.50
C ARG A 10 -9.79 20.00 -3.95
N GLY A 11 -9.98 18.75 -4.38
CA GLY A 11 -8.90 17.90 -4.85
C GLY A 11 -8.27 18.42 -6.14
N GLU A 12 -9.07 18.95 -7.06
CA GLU A 12 -8.58 19.54 -8.30
C GLU A 12 -7.79 20.82 -8.04
N HIS A 13 -8.27 21.68 -7.15
CA HIS A 13 -7.54 22.86 -6.69
C HIS A 13 -6.19 22.51 -6.08
N PHE A 14 -6.17 21.47 -5.22
CA PHE A 14 -4.97 21.03 -4.56
C PHE A 14 -3.94 20.49 -5.57
N LEU A 15 -4.36 19.63 -6.50
CA LEU A 15 -3.50 19.12 -7.57
C LEU A 15 -2.99 20.22 -8.48
N PHE A 16 -3.87 21.14 -8.89
CA PHE A 16 -3.48 22.27 -9.73
C PHE A 16 -2.40 23.10 -9.04
N TYR A 17 -2.58 23.40 -7.74
CA TYR A 17 -1.59 24.13 -6.95
C TYR A 17 -0.27 23.40 -6.85
N LEU A 18 -0.30 22.07 -6.53
CA LEU A 18 0.91 21.26 -6.44
C LEU A 18 1.67 21.21 -7.77
N TYR A 19 0.97 20.96 -8.87
CA TYR A 19 1.59 20.93 -10.20
C TYR A 19 2.19 22.27 -10.58
N TRP A 20 1.46 23.36 -10.33
CA TRP A 20 1.94 24.70 -10.59
C TRP A 20 3.18 25.01 -9.75
N TYR A 21 3.15 24.73 -8.45
CA TYR A 21 4.26 24.95 -7.53
C TYR A 21 5.50 24.16 -7.92
N ILE A 22 5.37 22.85 -8.10
CA ILE A 22 6.47 21.97 -8.49
C ILE A 22 7.06 22.40 -9.84
N ASN A 23 6.20 22.84 -10.78
CA ASN A 23 6.65 23.32 -12.07
C ASN A 23 7.48 24.62 -11.99
N LYS A 24 7.29 25.42 -10.97
CA LYS A 24 8.07 26.64 -10.68
C LYS A 24 9.39 26.37 -9.96
N CYS A 25 9.57 25.20 -9.37
CA CYS A 25 10.79 24.85 -8.65
C CYS A 25 11.99 24.77 -9.61
N ASN A 26 13.14 25.28 -9.16
CA ASN A 26 14.41 25.19 -9.85
C ASN A 26 15.19 23.95 -9.38
N SER A 27 16.24 23.59 -10.13
CA SER A 27 17.17 22.54 -9.72
C SER A 27 17.74 22.82 -8.33
N GLY A 28 17.88 21.76 -7.50
CA GLY A 28 18.34 21.86 -6.11
C GLY A 28 17.28 22.28 -5.09
N THR A 29 16.04 22.61 -5.53
CA THR A 29 14.95 22.90 -4.60
C THR A 29 14.54 21.63 -3.85
N ILE A 30 14.33 21.75 -2.54
CA ILE A 30 13.74 20.70 -1.69
C ILE A 30 12.26 21.05 -1.49
N VAL A 31 11.37 20.17 -1.92
CA VAL A 31 9.92 20.30 -1.75
C VAL A 31 9.47 19.37 -0.64
N ILE A 32 8.73 19.90 0.34
CA ILE A 32 8.14 19.10 1.42
C ILE A 32 6.63 19.09 1.21
N ILE A 33 6.04 17.90 1.13
CA ILE A 33 4.61 17.70 0.88
C ILE A 33 4.07 16.80 1.99
N GLU A 34 3.06 17.29 2.69
CA GLU A 34 2.44 16.57 3.79
C GLU A 34 1.10 15.99 3.33
N GLU A 35 0.95 14.67 3.47
CA GLU A 35 -0.27 13.90 3.22
C GLU A 35 -1.06 14.33 1.97
N PRO A 36 -0.45 14.31 0.78
CA PRO A 36 -1.11 14.77 -0.44
C PRO A 36 -2.38 13.97 -0.76
N GLU A 37 -2.50 12.74 -0.26
CA GLU A 37 -3.66 11.88 -0.44
C GLU A 37 -4.94 12.42 0.18
N THR A 38 -4.86 13.32 1.16
CA THR A 38 -6.04 13.79 1.92
C THR A 38 -7.13 14.38 1.04
N TYR A 39 -6.77 14.97 -0.08
CA TYR A 39 -7.71 15.67 -0.95
C TYR A 39 -7.87 15.08 -2.34
N ILE A 40 -7.14 14.00 -2.67
CA ILE A 40 -7.09 13.46 -4.02
C ILE A 40 -7.53 11.99 -4.08
N SER A 41 -8.22 11.62 -5.16
CA SER A 41 -8.66 10.25 -5.40
C SER A 41 -7.47 9.30 -5.59
N ILE A 42 -7.68 8.01 -5.36
CA ILE A 42 -6.65 6.96 -5.55
C ILE A 42 -6.00 7.08 -6.94
N CYS A 43 -6.81 7.19 -7.99
CA CYS A 43 -6.31 7.34 -9.36
C CYS A 43 -5.41 8.57 -9.51
N SER A 44 -5.80 9.69 -8.89
CA SER A 44 -5.02 10.93 -8.90
C SER A 44 -3.72 10.82 -8.09
N GLN A 45 -3.68 10.00 -7.04
CA GLN A 45 -2.46 9.74 -6.26
C GLN A 45 -1.38 9.07 -7.11
N ILE A 46 -1.76 8.07 -7.90
CA ILE A 46 -0.86 7.36 -8.82
C ILE A 46 -0.29 8.35 -9.86
N HIS A 47 -1.15 9.15 -10.46
CA HIS A 47 -0.71 10.16 -11.44
C HIS A 47 0.20 11.22 -10.81
N PHE A 48 -0.10 11.65 -9.59
CA PHE A 48 0.73 12.59 -8.86
C PHE A 48 2.10 12.01 -8.52
N ALA A 49 2.19 10.76 -8.04
CA ALA A 49 3.45 10.09 -7.75
C ALA A 49 4.35 10.00 -9.01
N ASN A 50 3.77 9.60 -10.13
CA ASN A 50 4.47 9.53 -11.42
C ASN A 50 4.96 10.91 -11.89
N TYR A 51 4.12 11.94 -11.77
CA TYR A 51 4.50 13.30 -12.11
C TYR A 51 5.65 13.80 -11.24
N LEU A 52 5.56 13.60 -9.92
CA LEU A 52 6.60 14.01 -8.98
C LEU A 52 7.93 13.32 -9.28
N GLY A 53 7.91 11.99 -9.49
CA GLY A 53 9.10 11.23 -9.88
C GLY A 53 9.75 11.75 -11.17
N LYS A 54 8.93 12.10 -12.16
CA LYS A 54 9.42 12.72 -13.41
C LYS A 54 10.08 14.07 -13.14
N GLN A 55 9.47 14.95 -12.33
CA GLN A 55 10.05 16.25 -12.03
C GLN A 55 11.37 16.15 -11.23
N ILE A 56 11.46 15.17 -10.32
CA ILE A 56 12.70 14.88 -9.59
C ILE A 56 13.81 14.51 -10.60
N ALA A 57 13.52 13.60 -11.53
CA ALA A 57 14.50 13.14 -12.51
C ALA A 57 14.93 14.22 -13.52
N GLU A 58 13.98 15.02 -14.03
CA GLU A 58 14.22 15.99 -15.09
C GLU A 58 14.79 17.31 -14.59
N LYS A 59 14.33 17.79 -13.44
CA LYS A 59 14.72 19.12 -12.92
C LYS A 59 15.79 19.05 -11.83
N GLY A 60 16.08 17.87 -11.28
CA GLY A 60 17.01 17.74 -10.17
C GLY A 60 16.49 18.39 -8.87
N ILE A 61 15.17 18.38 -8.67
CA ILE A 61 14.56 18.74 -7.38
C ILE A 61 14.64 17.54 -6.42
N GLN A 62 14.52 17.80 -5.13
CA GLN A 62 14.35 16.77 -4.11
C GLN A 62 12.95 16.89 -3.51
N ALA A 63 12.33 15.75 -3.17
CA ALA A 63 11.03 15.76 -2.51
C ALA A 63 11.06 14.91 -1.24
N ILE A 64 10.45 15.44 -0.19
CA ILE A 64 10.14 14.71 1.04
C ILE A 64 8.61 14.68 1.13
N VAL A 65 8.03 13.49 1.15
CA VAL A 65 6.58 13.31 1.19
C VAL A 65 6.22 12.50 2.42
N THR A 66 5.31 13.00 3.25
CA THR A 66 4.69 12.17 4.29
C THR A 66 3.39 11.61 3.74
N THR A 67 3.11 10.33 4.00
CA THR A 67 1.92 9.68 3.48
C THR A 67 1.49 8.48 4.30
N HIS A 68 0.20 8.20 4.30
CA HIS A 68 -0.44 6.97 4.76
C HIS A 68 -1.08 6.19 3.60
N SER A 69 -0.76 6.56 2.35
CA SER A 69 -1.32 5.91 1.16
C SER A 69 -0.40 4.82 0.61
N PRO A 70 -0.87 3.57 0.50
CA PRO A 70 -0.12 2.51 -0.17
C PRO A 70 0.13 2.85 -1.66
N TYR A 71 -0.80 3.52 -2.30
CA TYR A 71 -0.70 3.88 -3.73
C TYR A 71 0.44 4.88 -4.04
N LEU A 72 0.79 5.73 -3.08
CA LEU A 72 1.97 6.60 -3.23
C LEU A 72 3.27 5.82 -2.98
N LEU A 73 3.25 4.85 -2.05
CA LEU A 73 4.42 4.05 -1.71
C LEU A 73 4.80 3.03 -2.78
N GLU A 74 3.83 2.44 -3.49
CA GLU A 74 4.06 1.46 -4.56
C GLU A 74 5.03 1.94 -5.65
N HIS A 75 5.12 3.25 -5.84
CA HIS A 75 5.97 3.87 -6.86
C HIS A 75 7.33 4.32 -6.33
N VAL A 76 7.63 4.01 -5.06
CA VAL A 76 8.86 4.44 -4.37
C VAL A 76 9.67 3.21 -3.96
N LYS A 77 10.97 3.21 -4.26
CA LYS A 77 11.86 2.14 -3.80
C LYS A 77 11.96 2.15 -2.28
N ASN A 78 11.95 0.97 -1.65
CA ASN A 78 12.05 0.83 -0.19
C ASN A 78 13.28 1.54 0.39
N SER A 79 14.39 1.59 -0.35
CA SER A 79 15.58 2.36 0.05
C SER A 79 15.31 3.86 0.30
N ASN A 80 14.28 4.43 -0.33
CA ASN A 80 13.88 5.83 -0.20
C ASN A 80 12.76 6.04 0.83
N ILE A 81 12.18 4.97 1.37
CA ILE A 81 11.13 5.04 2.38
C ILE A 81 11.74 5.11 3.78
N ARG A 82 11.08 5.85 4.66
CA ARG A 82 11.37 5.93 6.09
C ARG A 82 10.07 5.73 6.85
N ILE A 83 10.04 4.72 7.71
CA ILE A 83 8.92 4.46 8.61
C ILE A 83 9.16 5.26 9.88
N VAL A 84 8.23 6.15 10.21
CA VAL A 84 8.24 6.91 11.45
C VAL A 84 7.24 6.28 12.40
N SER A 85 7.73 5.73 13.50
CA SER A 85 6.90 5.11 14.53
C SER A 85 7.11 5.81 15.88
N ARG A 86 6.10 5.74 16.74
CA ARG A 86 6.18 6.26 18.09
C ARG A 86 6.32 5.12 19.10
N MET A 87 7.36 5.22 19.93
CA MET A 87 7.61 4.27 21.01
C MET A 87 7.66 5.06 22.34
N GLY A 88 6.52 5.08 23.04
CA GLY A 88 6.36 5.94 24.21
C GLY A 88 6.46 7.43 23.84
N ASN A 89 7.45 8.13 24.40
CA ASN A 89 7.69 9.55 24.13
C ASN A 89 8.77 9.81 23.05
N MET A 90 9.31 8.76 22.45
CA MET A 90 10.35 8.88 21.41
C MET A 90 9.78 8.55 20.03
N ALA A 91 10.20 9.30 19.02
CA ALA A 91 10.01 8.94 17.62
C ALA A 91 11.18 8.08 17.15
N MET A 92 10.88 6.97 16.50
CA MET A 92 11.87 6.11 15.86
C MET A 92 11.73 6.22 14.34
N ILE A 93 12.87 6.25 13.65
CA ILE A 93 12.91 6.24 12.18
C ILE A 93 13.64 4.97 11.76
N THR A 94 12.95 4.14 11.02
CA THR A 94 13.49 2.87 10.49
C THR A 94 13.35 2.82 8.97
N LYS A 95 14.06 1.90 8.34
CA LYS A 95 13.87 1.57 6.92
C LYS A 95 13.04 0.30 6.83
N PRO A 96 12.15 0.19 5.84
CA PRO A 96 11.53 -1.10 5.54
C PRO A 96 12.58 -2.07 4.96
N ASP A 97 12.32 -3.36 5.09
CA ASP A 97 13.08 -4.38 4.38
C ASP A 97 12.81 -4.29 2.86
N ASP A 98 13.75 -4.76 2.05
CA ASP A 98 13.70 -4.58 0.60
C ASP A 98 12.49 -5.28 -0.07
N ASP A 99 11.95 -6.31 0.58
CA ASP A 99 10.82 -7.11 0.11
C ASP A 99 9.47 -6.72 0.74
N MET A 100 9.44 -5.74 1.66
CA MET A 100 8.19 -5.25 2.23
C MET A 100 7.32 -4.58 1.18
N MET A 101 6.03 -4.93 1.18
CA MET A 101 5.01 -4.27 0.36
C MET A 101 4.51 -2.98 1.04
N ALA A 102 3.91 -2.09 0.26
CA ALA A 102 3.40 -0.81 0.78
C ALA A 102 2.37 -0.99 1.91
N GLU A 103 1.53 -2.00 1.83
CA GLU A 103 0.54 -2.36 2.85
C GLU A 103 1.21 -2.81 4.15
N ASP A 104 2.27 -3.61 4.05
CA ASP A 104 3.04 -4.08 5.21
C ASP A 104 3.72 -2.90 5.93
N ILE A 105 4.29 -1.97 5.17
CA ILE A 105 4.94 -0.75 5.68
C ILE A 105 3.94 0.10 6.47
N LEU A 106 2.70 0.20 5.99
CA LEU A 106 1.65 0.99 6.62
C LEU A 106 0.92 0.25 7.75
N GLY A 107 1.24 -1.03 7.98
CA GLY A 107 0.54 -1.85 8.95
C GLY A 107 -0.92 -2.13 8.55
N ILE A 108 -1.24 -2.01 7.27
CA ILE A 108 -2.54 -2.37 6.73
C ILE A 108 -2.60 -3.89 6.72
N THR A 109 -3.46 -4.46 7.53
CA THR A 109 -3.67 -5.90 7.55
C THR A 109 -4.17 -6.31 6.16
N GLN A 110 -3.39 -7.10 5.44
CA GLN A 110 -3.81 -7.61 4.13
C GLN A 110 -5.11 -8.38 4.33
N SER A 111 -6.17 -7.93 3.67
CA SER A 111 -7.33 -8.77 3.50
C SER A 111 -6.90 -9.90 2.56
N TYR A 112 -6.76 -11.09 3.10
CA TYR A 112 -6.42 -12.25 2.28
C TYR A 112 -7.40 -12.38 1.10
N THR A 113 -6.86 -12.62 -0.07
CA THR A 113 -7.63 -12.79 -1.31
C THR A 113 -8.51 -14.05 -1.25
N GLY A 114 -8.10 -15.03 -0.42
CA GLY A 114 -8.81 -16.29 -0.24
C GLY A 114 -8.19 -17.17 0.83
N THR A 115 -8.76 -18.35 0.99
CA THR A 115 -8.29 -19.37 1.92
C THR A 115 -7.97 -20.65 1.16
N LEU A 116 -6.81 -21.22 1.43
CA LEU A 116 -6.40 -22.55 0.97
C LEU A 116 -6.85 -23.55 2.02
N PHE A 117 -7.78 -24.43 1.67
CA PHE A 117 -8.24 -25.47 2.57
C PHE A 117 -7.39 -26.71 2.42
N VAL A 118 -6.98 -27.28 3.54
CA VAL A 118 -6.27 -28.56 3.63
C VAL A 118 -7.07 -29.52 4.51
N GLU A 119 -6.87 -30.81 4.33
CA GLU A 119 -7.66 -31.86 4.98
C GLU A 119 -7.32 -32.00 6.47
N ASP A 120 -6.05 -31.91 6.82
CA ASP A 120 -5.57 -32.14 8.17
C ASP A 120 -4.38 -31.24 8.54
N ARG A 121 -3.92 -31.37 9.77
CA ARG A 121 -2.78 -30.60 10.30
C ARG A 121 -1.46 -30.95 9.61
N VAL A 122 -1.27 -32.20 9.19
CA VAL A 122 -0.05 -32.64 8.49
C VAL A 122 0.05 -31.96 7.13
N ALA A 123 -1.06 -31.93 6.40
CA ALA A 123 -1.16 -31.21 5.14
C ALA A 123 -0.94 -29.69 5.31
N TYR A 124 -1.43 -29.11 6.42
CA TYR A 124 -1.18 -27.70 6.76
C TYR A 124 0.31 -27.44 6.94
N ASP A 125 0.98 -28.21 7.81
CA ASP A 125 2.39 -28.00 8.12
C ASP A 125 3.27 -28.23 6.88
N PHE A 126 2.96 -29.25 6.08
CA PHE A 126 3.66 -29.54 4.83
C PHE A 126 3.49 -28.41 3.79
N LEU A 127 2.26 -27.95 3.58
CA LEU A 127 1.97 -26.87 2.63
C LEU A 127 2.63 -25.55 3.08
N SER A 128 2.59 -25.25 4.38
CA SER A 128 3.21 -24.05 4.94
C SER A 128 4.71 -24.01 4.67
N ILE A 129 5.41 -25.11 4.96
CA ILE A 129 6.86 -25.22 4.73
C ILE A 129 7.20 -25.06 3.24
N ILE A 130 6.43 -25.70 2.36
CA ILE A 130 6.66 -25.58 0.91
C ILE A 130 6.42 -24.15 0.42
N LEU A 131 5.34 -23.52 0.87
CA LEU A 131 5.02 -22.18 0.43
C LEU A 131 6.01 -21.15 0.98
N GLU A 132 6.48 -21.31 2.22
CA GLU A 132 7.53 -20.44 2.77
C GLU A 132 8.83 -20.51 1.96
N ASP A 133 9.23 -21.70 1.51
CA ASP A 133 10.47 -21.89 0.75
C ASP A 133 10.32 -21.54 -0.75
N LYS A 134 9.25 -21.95 -1.38
CA LYS A 134 9.10 -21.87 -2.85
C LYS A 134 8.20 -20.75 -3.36
N ALA A 135 7.25 -20.32 -2.55
CA ALA A 135 6.23 -19.35 -3.00
C ALA A 135 5.68 -18.47 -1.86
N PRO A 136 6.56 -17.73 -1.12
CA PRO A 136 6.12 -16.94 0.04
C PRO A 136 5.07 -15.86 -0.31
N TYR A 137 5.01 -15.44 -1.57
CA TYR A 137 4.00 -14.50 -2.05
C TYR A 137 2.56 -15.06 -1.96
N ILE A 138 2.38 -16.40 -1.95
CA ILE A 138 1.06 -17.02 -1.78
C ILE A 138 0.58 -16.82 -0.33
N LEU A 139 1.46 -17.00 0.66
CA LEU A 139 1.13 -16.80 2.08
C LEU A 139 0.80 -15.33 2.41
N LYS A 140 1.29 -14.39 1.60
CA LYS A 140 0.90 -12.98 1.71
C LYS A 140 -0.55 -12.71 1.22
N LYS A 141 -1.08 -13.55 0.32
CA LYS A 141 -2.40 -13.36 -0.32
C LYS A 141 -3.46 -14.34 0.16
N TYR A 142 -3.07 -15.48 0.70
CA TYR A 142 -3.98 -16.56 1.08
C TYR A 142 -3.68 -17.02 2.50
N THR A 143 -4.73 -17.29 3.27
CA THR A 143 -4.61 -18.03 4.53
C THR A 143 -4.64 -19.53 4.23
N ILE A 144 -4.02 -20.34 5.09
CA ILE A 144 -4.21 -21.80 5.07
C ILE A 144 -5.15 -22.13 6.25
N ASP A 145 -6.18 -22.91 6.01
CA ASP A 145 -7.10 -23.37 7.05
C ASP A 145 -7.34 -24.89 6.94
N VAL A 146 -7.48 -25.53 8.09
CA VAL A 146 -7.71 -26.98 8.15
C VAL A 146 -9.21 -27.22 8.14
N ALA A 147 -9.68 -27.98 7.14
CA ALA A 147 -11.08 -28.41 7.05
C ALA A 147 -11.25 -29.76 7.74
N GLU A 148 -11.31 -29.77 9.07
CA GLU A 148 -11.59 -30.99 9.83
C GLU A 148 -12.93 -31.60 9.40
N GLY A 149 -12.90 -32.80 8.81
CA GLY A 149 -14.06 -33.49 8.28
C GLY A 149 -13.98 -33.88 6.82
N GLY A 150 -12.80 -33.69 6.19
CA GLY A 150 -12.51 -34.13 4.83
C GLY A 150 -13.27 -33.35 3.75
N GLU A 151 -13.41 -33.97 2.58
CA GLU A 151 -14.01 -33.36 1.37
C GLU A 151 -15.41 -32.74 1.60
N LYS A 152 -16.24 -33.37 2.44
CA LYS A 152 -17.59 -32.85 2.76
C LYS A 152 -17.54 -31.54 3.54
N ALA A 153 -16.57 -31.39 4.43
CA ALA A 153 -16.41 -30.16 5.21
C ALA A 153 -15.88 -29.02 4.33
N ILE A 154 -15.01 -29.32 3.37
CA ILE A 154 -14.51 -28.34 2.38
C ILE A 154 -15.69 -27.90 1.52
N THR A 155 -16.48 -28.81 0.97
CA THR A 155 -17.65 -28.49 0.15
C THR A 155 -18.64 -27.62 0.91
N TYR A 156 -18.95 -27.98 2.16
CA TYR A 156 -19.84 -27.18 3.00
C TYR A 156 -19.32 -25.76 3.24
N ARG A 157 -18.03 -25.58 3.52
CA ARG A 157 -17.42 -24.24 3.74
C ARG A 157 -17.38 -23.41 2.46
N LEU A 158 -17.27 -24.04 1.27
CA LEU A 158 -17.33 -23.35 -0.02
C LEU A 158 -18.75 -22.89 -0.35
N GLU A 159 -19.77 -23.68 0.00
CA GLU A 159 -21.18 -23.36 -0.21
C GLU A 159 -21.70 -22.33 0.81
N PHE A 160 -21.18 -22.37 2.04
CA PHE A 160 -21.58 -21.50 3.14
C PHE A 160 -20.33 -20.82 3.76
N PRO A 161 -19.72 -19.84 3.07
CA PRO A 161 -18.62 -19.10 3.65
C PRO A 161 -19.09 -18.40 4.94
N SER A 162 -18.52 -18.78 6.06
CA SER A 162 -18.90 -18.26 7.38
C SER A 162 -18.81 -16.74 7.38
N SER A 163 -19.92 -16.09 7.76
CA SER A 163 -20.05 -14.64 7.94
C SER A 163 -19.25 -14.07 9.13
N ASP A 164 -18.37 -14.86 9.75
CA ASP A 164 -17.69 -14.54 11.00
C ASP A 164 -16.44 -13.65 10.87
N LYS A 165 -16.21 -13.04 9.70
CA LYS A 165 -15.14 -12.05 9.53
C LYS A 165 -15.65 -10.62 9.27
N ILE A 166 -16.83 -10.28 9.79
CA ILE A 166 -17.25 -8.88 9.93
C ILE A 166 -17.29 -8.57 11.42
N LYS A 167 -16.15 -8.19 11.96
CA LYS A 167 -16.06 -7.36 13.18
C LYS A 167 -14.89 -6.41 13.03
#